data_ba7a5e1171206c3dd43a64d69a775437
#
_entry.id   ba7a5e1171206c3dd43a64d69a775437
#
_cell.length_a   1.000
_cell.length_b   1.000
_cell.length_c   1.000
_cell.angle_alpha   90.00
_cell.angle_beta   90.00
_cell.angle_gamma   90.00
#
_symmetry.space_group_name_H-M   'P 1'
#
loop_
_entity.id
_entity.type
_entity.pdbx_description
1 polymer ?
#
loop_
_entity_poly.entity_id
_entity_poly.type
_entity_poly.pdbx_seq_one_letter_code
_entity_poly.pdbx_strand_id
1 'polypeptide(L)'
;MLKKLRPIFVLLLIFSFSAVSIGNEWANYYFPDAVGSYWVYEDQNGDEVTRYAIEPENIDGETYRAFSYDPPLEDWADFEHYVNPYFYQIGDDWVAFFVGDEIENGLKAATMKQMEELMGVIQQGMQEQVPEGLNISFDIDYDVEVESQDYFYFLPTPATFDEEWPAVEINVVVTMTIDIQGAPMELPGGSMQTVKTFTTLVETGNVTGTETVETGAGTFEDCLVIEYRTDATTETVLSVEVPQQPGPQEQNDVTVTTIWLAPNVGIVKFEHMHEKPEQNETFGLEGPEDQTLELIRYEITGSPSEAE
;
A
#
# COMPACT_ATOMS: atom_id res chain seq x y z
N MET A 1 12.42 1.85 84.45
CA MET A 1 11.63 1.02 83.59
C MET A 1 11.86 1.49 82.14
N LEU A 2 12.81 0.90 81.44
CA LEU A 2 13.07 1.21 80.03
C LEU A 2 12.33 0.19 79.16
N LYS A 3 11.33 0.64 78.41
CA LYS A 3 10.69 -0.17 77.38
C LYS A 3 11.57 -0.15 76.15
N LYS A 4 12.04 -1.35 75.75
CA LYS A 4 12.77 -1.60 74.50
C LYS A 4 11.83 -1.47 73.32
N LEU A 5 12.06 -0.48 72.45
CA LEU A 5 11.49 -0.45 71.08
C LEU A 5 12.30 -1.43 70.23
N ARG A 6 11.58 -2.39 69.65
CA ARG A 6 12.11 -3.24 68.56
C ARG A 6 11.87 -2.51 67.23
N PRO A 7 12.89 -2.36 66.38
CA PRO A 7 12.66 -1.88 65.00
C PRO A 7 12.05 -3.03 64.16
N ILE A 8 10.89 -2.77 63.60
CA ILE A 8 10.27 -3.62 62.57
C ILE A 8 10.98 -3.25 61.24
N PHE A 9 11.82 -4.17 60.75
CA PHE A 9 12.35 -4.09 59.40
C PHE A 9 11.23 -4.46 58.41
N VAL A 10 10.64 -3.47 57.77
CA VAL A 10 9.77 -3.66 56.64
C VAL A 10 10.64 -3.92 55.42
N LEU A 11 10.80 -5.18 55.04
CA LEU A 11 11.45 -5.59 53.78
C LEU A 11 10.50 -5.26 52.61
N LEU A 12 10.72 -4.10 51.97
CA LEU A 12 10.05 -3.74 50.74
C LEU A 12 10.66 -4.58 49.61
N LEU A 13 10.03 -5.71 49.29
CA LEU A 13 10.26 -6.49 48.06
C LEU A 13 9.77 -5.64 46.88
N ILE A 14 10.67 -4.91 46.25
CA ILE A 14 10.42 -4.30 44.93
C ILE A 14 10.44 -5.46 43.94
N PHE A 15 9.26 -5.99 43.60
CA PHE A 15 9.09 -6.78 42.38
C PHE A 15 9.27 -5.81 41.21
N SER A 16 10.48 -5.78 40.67
CA SER A 16 10.68 -5.27 39.33
C SER A 16 9.97 -6.23 38.38
N PHE A 17 8.71 -5.96 38.06
CA PHE A 17 8.10 -6.51 36.89
C PHE A 17 8.91 -5.91 35.71
N SER A 18 9.85 -6.68 35.19
CA SER A 18 10.28 -6.47 33.81
C SER A 18 9.00 -6.67 33.00
N ALA A 19 8.45 -5.59 32.48
CA ALA A 19 7.45 -5.67 31.42
C ALA A 19 8.21 -6.31 30.24
N VAL A 20 8.13 -7.63 30.13
CA VAL A 20 8.45 -8.34 28.90
C VAL A 20 7.48 -7.77 27.89
N SER A 21 7.98 -7.13 26.85
CA SER A 21 7.15 -6.59 25.78
C SER A 21 6.45 -7.75 25.08
N ILE A 22 5.22 -8.02 25.49
CA ILE A 22 4.37 -9.08 24.94
C ILE A 22 4.12 -8.79 23.44
N GLY A 23 4.19 -7.51 23.02
CA GLY A 23 4.01 -7.08 21.65
C GLY A 23 5.07 -7.68 20.70
N ASN A 24 6.34 -7.65 21.07
CA ASN A 24 7.42 -8.19 20.22
C ASN A 24 7.35 -9.72 20.05
N GLU A 25 6.95 -10.47 21.10
CA GLU A 25 6.79 -11.91 20.98
C GLU A 25 5.65 -12.27 20.04
N TRP A 26 4.54 -11.52 20.12
CA TRP A 26 3.39 -11.72 19.26
C TRP A 26 3.70 -11.39 17.79
N ALA A 27 4.36 -10.28 17.52
CA ALA A 27 4.74 -9.88 16.17
C ALA A 27 5.73 -10.87 15.54
N ASN A 28 6.73 -11.36 16.28
CA ASN A 28 7.66 -12.38 15.80
C ASN A 28 6.96 -13.72 15.52
N TYR A 29 5.85 -14.01 16.20
CA TYR A 29 5.06 -15.20 15.97
C TYR A 29 4.40 -15.21 14.60
N TYR A 30 3.93 -14.05 14.13
CA TYR A 30 3.33 -13.91 12.82
C TYR A 30 4.27 -13.35 11.74
N PHE A 31 5.45 -12.90 12.12
CA PHE A 31 6.42 -12.29 11.20
C PHE A 31 7.84 -12.81 11.47
N PRO A 32 8.10 -14.10 11.23
CA PRO A 32 9.43 -14.67 11.43
C PRO A 32 10.42 -14.07 10.43
N ASP A 33 11.64 -13.79 10.90
CA ASP A 33 12.66 -13.05 10.16
C ASP A 33 14.07 -13.59 10.33
N ALA A 34 14.21 -14.81 10.83
CA ALA A 34 15.53 -15.38 11.03
C ALA A 34 16.31 -15.40 9.70
N VAL A 35 17.48 -14.77 9.71
CA VAL A 35 18.36 -14.65 8.53
C VAL A 35 18.63 -16.01 7.90
N GLY A 36 18.46 -16.10 6.59
CA GLY A 36 18.55 -17.32 5.81
C GLY A 36 17.23 -18.08 5.66
N SER A 37 16.14 -17.62 6.30
CA SER A 37 14.79 -18.10 5.98
C SER A 37 14.37 -17.68 4.59
N TYR A 38 13.52 -18.46 3.94
CA TYR A 38 12.97 -18.10 2.64
C TYR A 38 11.52 -18.57 2.46
N TRP A 39 10.78 -17.87 1.58
CA TRP A 39 9.41 -18.15 1.17
C TRP A 39 9.32 -18.06 -0.34
N VAL A 40 8.72 -19.05 -0.98
CA VAL A 40 8.44 -19.07 -2.41
C VAL A 40 6.96 -18.94 -2.61
N TYR A 41 6.57 -17.90 -3.31
CA TYR A 41 5.19 -17.64 -3.67
C TYR A 41 4.97 -17.86 -5.16
N GLU A 42 3.76 -18.24 -5.53
CA GLU A 42 3.31 -18.36 -6.91
C GLU A 42 2.09 -17.45 -7.11
N ASP A 43 2.07 -16.70 -8.21
CA ASP A 43 0.95 -15.85 -8.60
C ASP A 43 -0.12 -16.62 -9.39
N GLN A 44 -1.22 -15.93 -9.77
CA GLN A 44 -2.30 -16.51 -10.57
C GLN A 44 -1.88 -16.98 -11.97
N ASN A 45 -0.71 -16.55 -12.48
CA ASN A 45 -0.16 -16.93 -13.79
C ASN A 45 0.80 -18.12 -13.70
N GLY A 46 1.19 -18.51 -12.48
CA GLY A 46 2.18 -19.53 -12.21
C GLY A 46 3.62 -19.00 -12.21
N ASP A 47 3.81 -17.68 -12.09
CA ASP A 47 5.12 -17.07 -11.93
C ASP A 47 5.53 -17.12 -10.45
N GLU A 48 6.79 -17.53 -10.19
CA GLU A 48 7.31 -17.69 -8.84
C GLU A 48 8.16 -16.48 -8.43
N VAL A 49 8.00 -16.04 -7.18
CA VAL A 49 8.89 -15.08 -6.51
C VAL A 49 9.39 -15.68 -5.20
N THR A 50 10.70 -15.58 -4.95
CA THR A 50 11.30 -16.02 -3.70
C THR A 50 11.71 -14.82 -2.85
N ARG A 51 11.20 -14.76 -1.63
CA ARG A 51 11.60 -13.80 -0.60
C ARG A 51 12.61 -14.44 0.33
N TYR A 52 13.71 -13.76 0.64
CA TYR A 52 14.75 -14.19 1.57
C TYR A 52 14.88 -13.21 2.72
N ALA A 53 14.89 -13.70 3.97
CA ALA A 53 15.32 -12.89 5.10
C ALA A 53 16.84 -12.72 5.09
N ILE A 54 17.30 -11.48 5.04
CA ILE A 54 18.73 -11.11 4.98
C ILE A 54 19.16 -10.37 6.23
N GLU A 55 20.46 -10.07 6.35
CA GLU A 55 20.97 -9.28 7.47
C GLU A 55 20.29 -7.90 7.53
N PRO A 56 19.99 -7.40 8.75
CA PRO A 56 19.42 -6.08 8.91
C PRO A 56 20.28 -4.98 8.29
N GLU A 57 19.64 -3.94 7.74
CA GLU A 57 20.30 -2.79 7.15
C GLU A 57 20.12 -1.53 8.00
N ASN A 58 21.06 -0.61 7.89
CA ASN A 58 20.98 0.70 8.53
C ASN A 58 20.69 1.78 7.50
N ILE A 59 19.54 2.44 7.63
CA ILE A 59 19.09 3.53 6.76
C ILE A 59 18.94 4.77 7.65
N ASP A 60 19.67 5.83 7.35
CA ASP A 60 19.64 7.12 8.05
C ASP A 60 19.83 7.03 9.58
N GLY A 61 20.52 5.99 10.06
CA GLY A 61 20.84 5.78 11.47
C GLY A 61 19.87 4.87 12.22
N GLU A 62 18.81 4.43 11.59
CA GLU A 62 17.87 3.44 12.10
C GLU A 62 18.17 2.06 11.50
N THR A 63 17.91 1.00 12.28
CA THR A 63 18.15 -0.38 11.85
C THR A 63 16.84 -1.03 11.47
N TYR A 64 16.80 -1.53 10.24
CA TYR A 64 15.65 -2.22 9.67
C TYR A 64 15.96 -3.69 9.47
N ARG A 65 14.98 -4.55 9.68
CA ARG A 65 14.98 -5.93 9.19
C ARG A 65 14.79 -5.88 7.68
N ALA A 66 15.38 -6.82 6.94
CA ALA A 66 15.41 -6.71 5.50
C ALA A 66 15.06 -8.02 4.80
N PHE A 67 14.41 -7.89 3.66
CA PHE A 67 14.17 -8.96 2.71
C PHE A 67 14.85 -8.66 1.37
N SER A 68 15.21 -9.71 0.65
CA SER A 68 15.56 -9.63 -0.77
C SER A 68 14.68 -10.58 -1.58
N TYR A 69 14.54 -10.31 -2.86
CA TYR A 69 13.64 -11.04 -3.76
C TYR A 69 14.38 -11.57 -4.98
N ASP A 70 13.93 -12.73 -5.48
CA ASP A 70 14.39 -13.34 -6.72
C ASP A 70 13.16 -13.90 -7.48
N PRO A 71 12.79 -13.32 -8.64
CA PRO A 71 13.38 -12.12 -9.25
C PRO A 71 13.19 -10.86 -8.38
N PRO A 72 14.00 -9.79 -8.57
CA PRO A 72 13.78 -8.51 -7.91
C PRO A 72 12.40 -7.95 -8.26
N LEU A 73 11.71 -7.34 -7.27
CA LEU A 73 10.46 -6.65 -7.52
C LEU A 73 10.74 -5.41 -8.39
N GLU A 74 10.03 -5.29 -9.51
CA GLU A 74 10.36 -4.28 -10.53
C GLU A 74 9.60 -2.97 -10.35
N ASP A 75 8.45 -2.98 -9.64
CA ASP A 75 7.57 -1.82 -9.57
C ASP A 75 6.82 -1.70 -8.24
N TRP A 76 6.89 -0.52 -7.60
CA TRP A 76 6.21 -0.26 -6.33
C TRP A 76 4.74 0.13 -6.49
N ALA A 77 4.30 0.39 -7.71
CA ALA A 77 2.90 0.61 -8.01
C ALA A 77 2.06 -0.67 -7.95
N ASP A 78 2.72 -1.84 -7.97
CA ASP A 78 2.05 -3.12 -7.83
C ASP A 78 1.78 -3.43 -6.35
N PHE A 79 0.57 -3.91 -6.04
CA PHE A 79 0.15 -4.25 -4.67
C PHE A 79 1.01 -5.32 -4.00
N GLU A 80 1.72 -6.12 -4.74
CA GLU A 80 2.70 -7.07 -4.23
C GLU A 80 3.71 -6.42 -3.29
N HIS A 81 4.07 -5.17 -3.54
CA HIS A 81 5.01 -4.41 -2.71
C HIS A 81 4.49 -4.08 -1.32
N TYR A 82 3.18 -3.87 -1.14
CA TYR A 82 2.58 -3.70 0.19
C TYR A 82 2.67 -4.98 1.02
N VAL A 83 2.72 -6.14 0.38
CA VAL A 83 2.81 -7.45 1.02
C VAL A 83 4.26 -7.91 1.13
N ASN A 84 5.12 -7.41 0.24
CA ASN A 84 6.51 -7.83 0.11
C ASN A 84 7.47 -6.65 0.33
N PRO A 85 7.61 -6.11 1.56
CA PRO A 85 8.49 -5.00 1.83
C PRO A 85 9.96 -5.40 1.70
N TYR A 86 10.81 -4.48 1.24
CA TYR A 86 12.26 -4.66 1.34
C TYR A 86 12.75 -4.43 2.78
N PHE A 87 12.17 -3.46 3.50
CA PHE A 87 12.59 -3.07 4.84
C PHE A 87 11.39 -2.96 5.77
N TYR A 88 11.55 -3.43 7.01
CA TYR A 88 10.51 -3.34 8.01
C TYR A 88 11.06 -3.26 9.43
N GLN A 89 10.22 -2.79 10.33
CA GLN A 89 10.49 -2.73 11.77
C GLN A 89 9.37 -3.44 12.54
N ILE A 90 9.75 -4.11 13.63
CA ILE A 90 8.82 -4.59 14.64
C ILE A 90 9.03 -3.73 15.88
N GLY A 91 8.15 -2.77 16.07
CA GLY A 91 8.12 -1.88 17.25
C GLY A 91 7.27 -2.45 18.38
N ASP A 92 7.10 -1.64 19.44
CA ASP A 92 6.25 -2.02 20.57
C ASP A 92 4.76 -1.97 20.20
N ASP A 93 4.39 -1.08 19.26
CA ASP A 93 3.00 -0.81 18.88
C ASP A 93 2.67 -1.30 17.44
N TRP A 94 3.69 -1.50 16.57
CA TRP A 94 3.48 -1.75 15.14
C TRP A 94 4.51 -2.69 14.52
N VAL A 95 4.05 -3.47 13.53
CA VAL A 95 4.88 -3.92 12.41
C VAL A 95 4.68 -2.90 11.30
N ALA A 96 5.73 -2.21 10.92
CA ALA A 96 5.68 -1.17 9.89
C ALA A 96 6.71 -1.46 8.78
N PHE A 97 6.29 -1.29 7.54
CA PHE A 97 7.15 -1.39 6.37
C PHE A 97 7.71 -0.02 6.06
N PHE A 98 9.02 0.09 5.91
CA PHE A 98 9.64 1.32 5.46
C PHE A 98 9.59 1.36 3.95
N VAL A 99 8.85 2.30 3.41
CA VAL A 99 8.62 2.48 1.98
C VAL A 99 9.33 3.73 1.44
N GLY A 100 9.69 4.69 2.32
CA GLY A 100 10.38 5.92 1.93
C GLY A 100 9.71 6.58 0.70
N ASP A 101 10.54 7.04 -0.25
CA ASP A 101 10.06 7.69 -1.48
C ASP A 101 9.57 6.67 -2.55
N GLU A 102 9.58 5.37 -2.28
CA GLU A 102 9.30 4.36 -3.32
C GLU A 102 7.84 4.37 -3.75
N ILE A 103 6.89 4.51 -2.80
CA ILE A 103 5.46 4.67 -3.14
C ILE A 103 5.25 5.92 -4.02
N GLU A 104 5.86 7.05 -3.64
CA GLU A 104 5.74 8.30 -4.39
C GLU A 104 6.28 8.13 -5.82
N ASN A 105 7.47 7.56 -5.96
CA ASN A 105 8.10 7.36 -7.26
C ASN A 105 7.32 6.37 -8.13
N GLY A 106 6.86 5.25 -7.58
CA GLY A 106 6.09 4.23 -8.27
C GLY A 106 4.74 4.77 -8.75
N LEU A 107 3.95 5.39 -7.87
CA LEU A 107 2.67 5.99 -8.22
C LEU A 107 2.83 7.14 -9.23
N LYS A 108 3.86 7.97 -9.06
CA LYS A 108 4.16 9.03 -10.04
C LYS A 108 4.44 8.43 -11.42
N ALA A 109 5.28 7.41 -11.50
CA ALA A 109 5.61 6.73 -12.77
C ALA A 109 4.36 6.09 -13.40
N ALA A 110 3.54 5.37 -12.63
CA ALA A 110 2.31 4.75 -13.09
C ALA A 110 1.29 5.79 -13.58
N THR A 111 1.08 6.87 -12.81
CA THR A 111 0.18 7.96 -13.19
C THR A 111 0.66 8.66 -14.45
N MET A 112 1.96 8.93 -14.59
CA MET A 112 2.52 9.53 -15.80
C MET A 112 2.30 8.63 -17.02
N LYS A 113 2.49 7.33 -16.90
CA LYS A 113 2.24 6.37 -17.99
C LYS A 113 0.76 6.37 -18.41
N GLN A 114 -0.16 6.33 -17.45
CA GLN A 114 -1.60 6.43 -17.74
C GLN A 114 -1.95 7.75 -18.41
N MET A 115 -1.35 8.86 -17.97
CA MET A 115 -1.55 10.18 -18.60
C MET A 115 -1.04 10.21 -20.03
N GLU A 116 0.11 9.60 -20.35
CA GLU A 116 0.61 9.51 -21.72
C GLU A 116 -0.38 8.78 -22.65
N GLU A 117 -0.92 7.64 -22.19
CA GLU A 117 -1.92 6.87 -22.94
C GLU A 117 -3.21 7.67 -23.15
N LEU A 118 -3.72 8.30 -22.08
CA LEU A 118 -4.92 9.15 -22.12
C LEU A 118 -4.73 10.37 -23.03
N MET A 119 -3.55 11.01 -23.00
CA MET A 119 -3.25 12.15 -23.86
C MET A 119 -3.34 11.81 -25.34
N GLY A 120 -2.89 10.61 -25.75
CA GLY A 120 -3.05 10.14 -27.13
C GLY A 120 -4.51 10.11 -27.57
N VAL A 121 -5.39 9.59 -26.72
CA VAL A 121 -6.84 9.51 -26.99
C VAL A 121 -7.50 10.89 -27.01
N ILE A 122 -7.19 11.74 -26.04
CA ILE A 122 -7.74 13.13 -25.94
C ILE A 122 -7.32 13.93 -27.18
N GLN A 123 -6.04 13.92 -27.53
CA GLN A 123 -5.51 14.70 -28.65
C GLN A 123 -6.16 14.27 -29.99
N GLN A 124 -6.34 12.98 -30.20
CA GLN A 124 -7.06 12.46 -31.36
C GLN A 124 -8.54 12.90 -31.35
N GLY A 125 -9.24 12.75 -30.25
CA GLY A 125 -10.64 13.13 -30.12
C GLY A 125 -10.88 14.63 -30.31
N MET A 126 -9.98 15.47 -29.79
CA MET A 126 -10.04 16.94 -29.99
C MET A 126 -9.80 17.29 -31.46
N GLN A 127 -8.87 16.64 -32.13
CA GLN A 127 -8.54 16.90 -33.53
C GLN A 127 -9.68 16.51 -34.49
N GLU A 128 -10.40 15.44 -34.19
CA GLU A 128 -11.57 14.99 -34.94
C GLU A 128 -12.78 15.94 -34.82
N GLN A 129 -12.84 16.72 -33.73
CA GLN A 129 -13.90 17.70 -33.49
C GLN A 129 -13.63 19.08 -34.14
N VAL A 130 -12.42 19.30 -34.68
CA VAL A 130 -12.09 20.56 -35.38
C VAL A 130 -12.83 20.58 -36.73
N PRO A 131 -13.68 21.61 -37.01
CA PRO A 131 -14.37 21.72 -38.28
C PRO A 131 -13.39 21.87 -39.46
N GLU A 132 -13.74 21.25 -40.61
CA GLU A 132 -12.93 21.36 -41.81
C GLU A 132 -12.69 22.84 -42.19
N GLY A 133 -11.43 23.19 -42.40
CA GLY A 133 -11.01 24.56 -42.80
C GLY A 133 -10.60 25.47 -41.63
N LEU A 134 -10.71 25.03 -40.38
CA LEU A 134 -10.10 25.69 -39.24
C LEU A 134 -8.74 25.05 -38.92
N ASN A 135 -7.78 25.91 -38.60
CA ASN A 135 -6.42 25.48 -38.23
C ASN A 135 -6.26 25.66 -36.72
N ILE A 136 -6.90 24.79 -35.96
CA ILE A 136 -6.82 24.79 -34.49
C ILE A 136 -5.83 23.67 -34.07
N SER A 137 -4.90 24.02 -33.19
CA SER A 137 -3.98 23.07 -32.58
C SER A 137 -4.11 23.10 -31.06
N PHE A 138 -3.90 21.95 -30.45
CA PHE A 138 -3.92 21.76 -29.00
C PHE A 138 -2.52 21.33 -28.57
N ASP A 139 -1.96 22.05 -27.62
CA ASP A 139 -0.74 21.67 -26.92
C ASP A 139 -1.12 21.33 -25.49
N ILE A 140 -0.83 20.11 -25.04
CA ILE A 140 -1.24 19.60 -23.74
C ILE A 140 0.02 19.20 -22.98
N ASP A 141 0.20 19.82 -21.83
CA ASP A 141 1.27 19.51 -20.87
C ASP A 141 0.68 19.07 -19.55
N TYR A 142 1.37 18.19 -18.81
CA TYR A 142 0.91 17.74 -17.51
C TYR A 142 2.08 17.53 -16.54
N ASP A 143 1.80 17.69 -15.26
CA ASP A 143 2.69 17.45 -14.14
C ASP A 143 1.99 16.60 -13.08
N VAL A 144 2.73 15.69 -12.45
CA VAL A 144 2.24 14.79 -11.41
C VAL A 144 3.09 14.96 -10.16
N GLU A 145 2.44 15.32 -9.07
CA GLU A 145 3.02 15.40 -7.73
C GLU A 145 2.38 14.30 -6.87
N VAL A 146 3.18 13.54 -6.13
CA VAL A 146 2.73 12.51 -5.18
C VAL A 146 3.39 12.78 -3.85
N GLU A 147 2.62 12.72 -2.77
CA GLU A 147 3.10 12.81 -1.40
C GLU A 147 2.54 11.61 -0.61
N SER A 148 3.39 10.90 0.11
CA SER A 148 3.01 9.78 0.98
C SER A 148 3.74 9.82 2.31
N GLN A 149 3.42 8.87 3.19
CA GLN A 149 4.14 8.63 4.44
C GLN A 149 5.33 7.71 4.16
N ASP A 150 6.43 7.84 4.93
CA ASP A 150 7.60 6.96 4.84
C ASP A 150 7.32 5.51 5.26
N TYR A 151 6.20 5.28 5.95
CA TYR A 151 5.84 3.98 6.51
C TYR A 151 4.45 3.55 6.09
N PHE A 152 4.35 2.27 5.75
CA PHE A 152 3.10 1.54 5.70
C PHE A 152 2.91 0.79 7.02
N TYR A 153 1.89 1.15 7.81
CA TYR A 153 1.59 0.51 9.10
C TYR A 153 0.84 -0.81 8.88
N PHE A 154 1.65 -1.87 8.73
CA PHE A 154 1.14 -3.17 8.34
C PHE A 154 0.26 -3.82 9.41
N LEU A 155 0.65 -3.82 10.67
CA LEU A 155 -0.10 -4.51 11.72
C LEU A 155 0.16 -3.89 13.09
N PRO A 156 -0.90 -3.54 13.87
CA PRO A 156 -0.73 -3.16 15.27
C PRO A 156 -0.24 -4.34 16.12
N THR A 157 0.54 -4.06 17.15
CA THR A 157 1.12 -5.06 18.06
C THR A 157 0.77 -4.77 19.53
N PRO A 158 -0.09 -5.57 20.17
CA PRO A 158 -0.83 -6.70 19.59
C PRO A 158 -2.00 -6.23 18.70
N ALA A 159 -2.37 -7.05 17.72
CA ALA A 159 -3.56 -6.78 16.93
C ALA A 159 -4.84 -7.00 17.75
N THR A 160 -5.83 -6.16 17.52
CA THR A 160 -7.17 -6.29 18.06
C THR A 160 -8.11 -6.63 16.91
N PHE A 161 -9.02 -7.59 17.13
CA PHE A 161 -10.02 -7.96 16.12
C PHE A 161 -11.07 -6.85 15.98
N ASP A 162 -11.53 -6.62 14.75
CA ASP A 162 -12.57 -5.64 14.41
C ASP A 162 -12.23 -4.19 14.79
N GLU A 163 -10.94 -3.86 14.94
CA GLU A 163 -10.44 -2.51 15.17
C GLU A 163 -9.64 -2.03 13.96
N GLU A 164 -10.14 -0.99 13.29
CA GLU A 164 -9.52 -0.42 12.11
C GLU A 164 -8.34 0.48 12.48
N TRP A 165 -7.29 0.50 11.65
CA TRP A 165 -6.18 1.44 11.76
C TRP A 165 -5.83 2.04 10.40
N PRO A 166 -5.35 3.30 10.35
CA PRO A 166 -4.82 3.88 9.13
C PRO A 166 -3.47 3.23 8.80
N ALA A 167 -3.38 2.58 7.62
CA ALA A 167 -2.17 1.92 7.15
C ALA A 167 -1.26 2.90 6.39
N VAL A 168 -1.84 3.65 5.43
CA VAL A 168 -1.14 4.71 4.69
C VAL A 168 -2.12 5.74 4.14
N GLU A 169 -1.67 6.99 3.99
CA GLU A 169 -2.36 8.05 3.27
C GLU A 169 -1.45 8.58 2.17
N ILE A 170 -2.00 8.71 0.96
CA ILE A 170 -1.28 9.13 -0.23
C ILE A 170 -2.08 10.23 -0.93
N ASN A 171 -1.42 11.31 -1.29
CA ASN A 171 -2.00 12.44 -2.01
C ASN A 171 -1.36 12.56 -3.39
N VAL A 172 -2.18 12.52 -4.43
CA VAL A 172 -1.77 12.67 -5.84
C VAL A 172 -2.38 13.95 -6.41
N VAL A 173 -1.55 14.79 -6.99
CA VAL A 173 -2.00 16.00 -7.69
C VAL A 173 -1.56 15.95 -9.14
N VAL A 174 -2.53 15.89 -10.05
CA VAL A 174 -2.29 15.98 -11.49
C VAL A 174 -2.67 17.37 -11.96
N THR A 175 -1.73 18.10 -12.53
CA THR A 175 -1.97 19.41 -13.15
C THR A 175 -1.83 19.27 -14.65
N MET A 176 -2.93 19.45 -15.39
CA MET A 176 -2.94 19.43 -16.86
C MET A 176 -3.16 20.84 -17.39
N THR A 177 -2.34 21.28 -18.34
CA THR A 177 -2.45 22.57 -19.02
C THR A 177 -2.69 22.34 -20.50
N ILE A 178 -3.75 22.96 -21.03
CA ILE A 178 -4.14 22.87 -22.44
C ILE A 178 -3.99 24.26 -23.05
N ASP A 179 -3.10 24.43 -24.04
CA ASP A 179 -2.99 25.63 -24.85
C ASP A 179 -3.66 25.41 -26.22
N ILE A 180 -4.68 26.22 -26.47
CA ILE A 180 -5.50 26.15 -27.69
C ILE A 180 -5.12 27.29 -28.63
N GLN A 181 -4.50 26.97 -29.76
CA GLN A 181 -4.05 27.95 -30.74
C GLN A 181 -4.93 27.94 -32.00
N GLY A 182 -5.12 29.11 -32.59
CA GLY A 182 -5.87 29.26 -33.84
C GLY A 182 -7.39 29.26 -33.70
N ALA A 183 -7.92 29.31 -32.49
CA ALA A 183 -9.37 29.39 -32.26
C ALA A 183 -9.93 30.70 -32.89
N PRO A 184 -11.05 30.67 -33.63
CA PRO A 184 -11.61 31.80 -34.35
C PRO A 184 -12.30 32.84 -33.45
N MET A 185 -12.46 32.56 -32.17
CA MET A 185 -13.07 33.40 -31.15
C MET A 185 -12.25 33.38 -29.88
N GLU A 186 -12.34 34.46 -29.08
CA GLU A 186 -11.80 34.42 -27.71
C GLU A 186 -12.57 33.36 -26.89
N LEU A 187 -11.82 32.37 -26.38
CA LEU A 187 -12.38 31.35 -25.53
C LEU A 187 -12.66 31.91 -24.14
N PRO A 188 -13.73 31.51 -23.46
CA PRO A 188 -13.89 31.81 -22.04
C PRO A 188 -12.67 31.29 -21.25
N GLY A 189 -11.99 32.22 -20.55
CA GLY A 189 -10.76 31.89 -19.79
C GLY A 189 -9.44 31.98 -20.56
N GLY A 190 -9.48 32.35 -21.88
CA GLY A 190 -8.29 32.50 -22.72
C GLY A 190 -7.90 31.20 -23.47
N SER A 191 -6.75 31.27 -24.15
CA SER A 191 -6.21 30.12 -24.91
C SER A 191 -5.60 29.05 -24.00
N MET A 192 -5.17 29.41 -22.81
CA MET A 192 -4.55 28.48 -21.84
C MET A 192 -5.55 28.14 -20.74
N GLN A 193 -5.83 26.86 -20.59
CA GLN A 193 -6.74 26.33 -19.58
C GLN A 193 -5.98 25.31 -18.70
N THR A 194 -6.19 25.40 -17.39
CA THR A 194 -5.57 24.46 -16.44
C THR A 194 -6.64 23.66 -15.71
N VAL A 195 -6.45 22.36 -15.64
CA VAL A 195 -7.24 21.43 -14.87
C VAL A 195 -6.34 20.85 -13.78
N LYS A 196 -6.80 20.91 -12.53
CA LYS A 196 -6.13 20.25 -11.41
C LYS A 196 -7.03 19.17 -10.87
N THR A 197 -6.49 17.97 -10.75
CA THR A 197 -7.15 16.84 -10.12
C THR A 197 -6.38 16.47 -8.85
N PHE A 198 -7.07 16.46 -7.74
CA PHE A 198 -6.55 16.07 -6.43
C PHE A 198 -7.16 14.71 -6.10
N THR A 199 -6.33 13.71 -5.85
CA THR A 199 -6.76 12.40 -5.41
C THR A 199 -6.12 12.10 -4.07
N THR A 200 -6.92 11.80 -3.06
CA THR A 200 -6.46 11.29 -1.78
C THR A 200 -6.84 9.81 -1.69
N LEU A 201 -5.85 8.97 -1.46
CA LEU A 201 -5.98 7.55 -1.20
C LEU A 201 -5.75 7.32 0.29
N VAL A 202 -6.70 6.69 0.96
CA VAL A 202 -6.58 6.30 2.37
C VAL A 202 -6.75 4.80 2.46
N GLU A 203 -5.72 4.13 2.93
CA GLU A 203 -5.77 2.70 3.18
C GLU A 203 -5.93 2.43 4.67
N THR A 204 -6.92 1.59 4.98
CA THR A 204 -7.28 1.22 6.35
C THR A 204 -7.17 -0.28 6.49
N GLY A 205 -6.44 -0.76 7.52
CA GLY A 205 -6.34 -2.18 7.86
C GLY A 205 -7.33 -2.58 8.94
N ASN A 206 -7.73 -3.86 8.91
CA ASN A 206 -8.59 -4.48 9.94
C ASN A 206 -8.26 -5.97 10.07
N VAL A 207 -8.12 -6.50 11.30
CA VAL A 207 -8.05 -7.95 11.53
C VAL A 207 -9.47 -8.48 11.71
N THR A 208 -9.97 -9.20 10.71
CA THR A 208 -11.36 -9.66 10.66
C THR A 208 -11.58 -11.00 11.36
N GLY A 209 -10.52 -11.79 11.58
CA GLY A 209 -10.66 -13.08 12.25
C GLY A 209 -9.44 -13.98 12.11
N THR A 210 -9.69 -15.26 12.32
CA THR A 210 -8.73 -16.33 12.01
C THR A 210 -9.41 -17.42 11.21
N GLU A 211 -8.66 -18.02 10.29
CA GLU A 211 -9.14 -19.16 9.50
C GLU A 211 -8.03 -20.16 9.15
N THR A 212 -8.45 -21.33 8.68
CA THR A 212 -7.53 -22.35 8.16
C THR A 212 -7.37 -22.14 6.66
N VAL A 213 -6.12 -22.02 6.21
CA VAL A 213 -5.76 -21.77 4.80
C VAL A 213 -5.00 -22.96 4.24
N GLU A 214 -5.39 -23.40 3.04
CA GLU A 214 -4.68 -24.42 2.27
C GLU A 214 -3.99 -23.78 1.08
N THR A 215 -2.68 -24.02 0.93
CA THR A 215 -1.84 -23.52 -0.17
C THR A 215 -0.98 -24.64 -0.73
N GLY A 216 -0.17 -24.38 -1.76
CA GLY A 216 0.81 -25.32 -2.29
C GLY A 216 1.86 -25.78 -1.25
N ALA A 217 2.12 -24.99 -0.22
CA ALA A 217 3.05 -25.32 0.86
C ALA A 217 2.43 -26.20 1.97
N GLY A 218 1.11 -26.34 2.03
CA GLY A 218 0.40 -27.14 3.03
C GLY A 218 -0.86 -26.47 3.58
N THR A 219 -1.31 -26.98 4.73
CA THR A 219 -2.48 -26.45 5.46
C THR A 219 -2.00 -25.70 6.70
N PHE A 220 -2.45 -24.46 6.87
CA PHE A 220 -2.09 -23.59 7.97
C PHE A 220 -3.33 -23.29 8.81
N GLU A 221 -3.27 -23.63 10.09
CA GLU A 221 -4.35 -23.38 11.05
C GLU A 221 -4.15 -22.02 11.75
N ASP A 222 -5.24 -21.41 12.23
CA ASP A 222 -5.23 -20.15 13.00
C ASP A 222 -4.52 -18.98 12.27
N CYS A 223 -4.59 -18.92 10.95
CA CYS A 223 -4.08 -17.77 10.20
C CYS A 223 -4.88 -16.52 10.54
N LEU A 224 -4.21 -15.43 10.92
CA LEU A 224 -4.86 -14.13 10.99
C LEU A 224 -5.30 -13.70 9.60
N VAL A 225 -6.53 -13.21 9.49
CA VAL A 225 -7.07 -12.59 8.29
C VAL A 225 -7.04 -11.10 8.46
N ILE A 226 -6.27 -10.42 7.61
CA ILE A 226 -6.16 -8.97 7.60
C ILE A 226 -6.77 -8.47 6.30
N GLU A 227 -7.73 -7.57 6.40
CA GLU A 227 -8.30 -6.87 5.25
C GLU A 227 -7.79 -5.44 5.24
N TYR A 228 -7.27 -5.00 4.09
CA TYR A 228 -6.99 -3.60 3.82
C TYR A 228 -8.01 -3.11 2.81
N ARG A 229 -8.56 -1.94 3.11
CA ARG A 229 -9.51 -1.25 2.26
C ARG A 229 -8.91 0.08 1.85
N THR A 230 -8.82 0.32 0.55
CA THR A 230 -8.38 1.59 0.00
C THR A 230 -9.60 2.38 -0.48
N ASP A 231 -9.80 3.56 0.09
CA ASP A 231 -10.81 4.52 -0.32
C ASP A 231 -10.12 5.66 -1.10
N ALA A 232 -10.53 5.87 -2.35
CA ALA A 232 -10.04 6.96 -3.20
C ALA A 232 -11.06 8.08 -3.28
N THR A 233 -10.65 9.30 -2.97
CA THR A 233 -11.48 10.50 -3.15
C THR A 233 -10.82 11.43 -4.16
N THR A 234 -11.53 11.76 -5.24
CA THR A 234 -11.01 12.61 -6.31
C THR A 234 -11.82 13.91 -6.45
N GLU A 235 -11.13 15.04 -6.47
CA GLU A 235 -11.69 16.36 -6.73
C GLU A 235 -11.00 16.97 -7.96
N THR A 236 -11.81 17.46 -8.93
CA THR A 236 -11.29 18.15 -10.12
C THR A 236 -11.65 19.63 -10.10
N VAL A 237 -10.65 20.50 -10.25
CA VAL A 237 -10.80 21.95 -10.28
C VAL A 237 -10.37 22.47 -11.65
N LEU A 238 -11.26 23.22 -12.30
CA LEU A 238 -10.99 23.90 -13.58
C LEU A 238 -10.61 25.36 -13.31
N SER A 239 -9.61 25.88 -14.04
CA SER A 239 -9.22 27.30 -13.97
C SER A 239 -10.25 28.24 -14.57
N VAL A 240 -11.24 27.74 -15.30
CA VAL A 240 -12.29 28.50 -15.98
C VAL A 240 -13.62 28.27 -15.28
N GLU A 241 -14.28 29.35 -14.84
CA GLU A 241 -15.67 29.25 -14.37
C GLU A 241 -16.60 28.95 -15.56
N VAL A 242 -16.98 27.71 -15.71
CA VAL A 242 -17.99 27.31 -16.69
C VAL A 242 -19.36 27.41 -16.00
N PRO A 243 -20.38 28.10 -16.58
CA PRO A 243 -21.68 28.32 -15.94
C PRO A 243 -22.48 27.08 -15.55
N GLN A 244 -22.01 25.90 -15.90
CA GLN A 244 -22.63 24.61 -15.58
C GLN A 244 -21.55 23.57 -15.17
N GLN A 245 -20.55 24.01 -14.40
CA GLN A 245 -19.57 23.06 -13.87
C GLN A 245 -20.31 22.07 -12.94
N PRO A 246 -20.27 20.75 -13.20
CA PRO A 246 -20.65 19.79 -12.19
C PRO A 246 -19.75 20.06 -10.96
N GLY A 247 -20.33 20.09 -9.78
CA GLY A 247 -19.55 20.18 -8.55
C GLY A 247 -18.53 19.05 -8.47
N PRO A 248 -17.61 19.08 -7.49
CA PRO A 248 -16.65 18.03 -7.29
C PRO A 248 -17.36 16.69 -7.37
N GLN A 249 -16.89 15.81 -8.25
CA GLN A 249 -17.41 14.44 -8.33
C GLN A 249 -16.55 13.61 -7.40
N GLU A 250 -17.11 13.20 -6.28
CA GLU A 250 -16.52 12.18 -5.45
C GLU A 250 -16.69 10.85 -6.20
N GLN A 251 -15.63 10.34 -6.75
CA GLN A 251 -15.58 9.01 -7.30
C GLN A 251 -14.93 8.12 -6.25
N ASN A 252 -15.71 7.30 -5.60
CA ASN A 252 -15.22 6.37 -4.60
C ASN A 252 -14.93 5.04 -5.29
N ASP A 253 -13.69 4.84 -5.68
CA ASP A 253 -13.20 3.52 -6.05
C ASP A 253 -12.72 2.82 -4.78
N VAL A 254 -13.25 1.64 -4.51
CA VAL A 254 -12.89 0.83 -3.35
C VAL A 254 -12.18 -0.42 -3.83
N THR A 255 -10.99 -0.65 -3.29
CA THR A 255 -10.29 -1.92 -3.47
C THR A 255 -10.12 -2.61 -2.13
N VAL A 256 -10.15 -3.94 -2.14
CA VAL A 256 -9.97 -4.76 -0.94
C VAL A 256 -8.82 -5.72 -1.15
N THR A 257 -7.88 -5.68 -0.23
CA THR A 257 -6.74 -6.60 -0.17
C THR A 257 -6.88 -7.48 1.06
N THR A 258 -6.82 -8.79 0.89
CA THR A 258 -6.87 -9.75 2.01
C THR A 258 -5.55 -10.49 2.14
N ILE A 259 -5.02 -10.54 3.36
CA ILE A 259 -3.75 -11.19 3.70
C ILE A 259 -3.98 -12.23 4.78
N TRP A 260 -3.41 -13.41 4.61
CA TRP A 260 -3.42 -14.48 5.61
C TRP A 260 -2.02 -14.65 6.20
N LEU A 261 -1.90 -14.43 7.51
CA LEU A 261 -0.68 -14.62 8.28
C LEU A 261 -0.75 -15.89 9.12
N ALA A 262 0.04 -16.88 8.77
CA ALA A 262 0.13 -18.13 9.53
C ALA A 262 1.11 -18.03 10.70
N PRO A 263 0.79 -18.61 11.87
CA PRO A 263 1.68 -18.69 13.00
C PRO A 263 3.05 -19.29 12.64
N ASN A 264 4.14 -18.64 13.05
CA ASN A 264 5.54 -19.03 12.82
C ASN A 264 5.95 -19.17 11.33
N VAL A 265 5.12 -18.74 10.40
CA VAL A 265 5.40 -18.82 8.96
C VAL A 265 5.37 -17.43 8.29
N GLY A 266 4.44 -16.58 8.69
CA GLY A 266 4.23 -15.28 8.07
C GLY A 266 3.12 -15.31 7.02
N ILE A 267 3.22 -14.50 5.98
CA ILE A 267 2.22 -14.42 4.91
C ILE A 267 2.19 -15.74 4.15
N VAL A 268 1.01 -16.38 4.07
CA VAL A 268 0.80 -17.63 3.33
C VAL A 268 -0.08 -17.46 2.10
N LYS A 269 -0.91 -16.42 2.11
CA LYS A 269 -1.78 -16.08 0.99
C LYS A 269 -2.06 -14.59 0.96
N PHE A 270 -2.28 -14.07 -0.24
CA PHE A 270 -2.67 -12.71 -0.53
C PHE A 270 -3.68 -12.72 -1.68
N GLU A 271 -4.71 -11.90 -1.56
CA GLU A 271 -5.70 -11.64 -2.61
C GLU A 271 -5.96 -10.14 -2.70
N HIS A 272 -5.85 -9.59 -3.89
CA HIS A 272 -6.24 -8.21 -4.18
C HIS A 272 -7.37 -8.21 -5.20
N MET A 273 -8.51 -7.68 -4.78
CA MET A 273 -9.74 -7.70 -5.57
C MET A 273 -10.19 -6.27 -5.88
N HIS A 274 -10.45 -6.01 -7.15
CA HIS A 274 -11.03 -4.74 -7.57
C HIS A 274 -12.56 -4.88 -7.58
N GLU A 275 -13.24 -4.09 -6.75
CA GLU A 275 -14.67 -3.89 -6.93
C GLU A 275 -14.88 -3.13 -8.23
N LYS A 276 -15.25 -3.85 -9.30
CA LYS A 276 -15.50 -3.25 -10.61
C LYS A 276 -16.66 -2.27 -10.48
N PRO A 277 -16.44 -0.95 -10.65
CA PRO A 277 -17.55 -0.03 -10.75
C PRO A 277 -18.33 -0.38 -12.00
N GLU A 278 -19.65 -0.56 -11.91
CA GLU A 278 -20.55 -0.95 -13.01
C GLU A 278 -20.54 0.03 -14.22
N GLN A 279 -19.71 1.09 -14.21
CA GLN A 279 -19.81 2.20 -15.18
C GLN A 279 -18.49 2.72 -15.79
N ASN A 280 -17.31 2.16 -15.54
CA ASN A 280 -16.05 2.71 -16.07
C ASN A 280 -15.60 2.20 -17.45
N GLU A 281 -16.52 1.72 -18.31
CA GLU A 281 -16.22 1.51 -19.74
C GLU A 281 -16.03 2.82 -20.55
N THR A 282 -15.99 3.99 -19.90
CA THR A 282 -16.10 5.28 -20.61
C THR A 282 -14.88 5.61 -21.46
N PHE A 283 -13.71 5.02 -21.22
CA PHE A 283 -12.49 5.28 -22.01
C PHE A 283 -11.82 4.03 -22.60
N GLY A 284 -12.37 2.82 -22.38
CA GLY A 284 -11.80 1.59 -22.94
C GLY A 284 -10.43 1.21 -22.34
N LEU A 285 -10.10 1.76 -21.18
CA LEU A 285 -8.95 1.34 -20.41
C LEU A 285 -9.36 0.09 -19.62
N GLU A 286 -8.61 -0.98 -19.78
CA GLU A 286 -8.76 -2.17 -18.93
C GLU A 286 -8.40 -1.74 -17.49
N GLY A 287 -9.29 -2.00 -16.54
CA GLY A 287 -9.01 -1.81 -15.12
C GLY A 287 -7.91 -2.77 -14.68
N PRO A 288 -7.26 -2.51 -13.54
CA PRO A 288 -6.28 -3.43 -12.99
C PRO A 288 -6.91 -4.82 -12.77
N GLU A 289 -6.12 -5.87 -12.99
CA GLU A 289 -6.55 -7.25 -12.82
C GLU A 289 -6.52 -7.65 -11.34
N ASP A 290 -7.42 -8.57 -10.95
CA ASP A 290 -7.35 -9.20 -9.63
C ASP A 290 -6.03 -9.96 -9.51
N GLN A 291 -5.37 -9.84 -8.37
CA GLN A 291 -4.08 -10.48 -8.11
C GLN A 291 -4.19 -11.46 -6.94
N THR A 292 -3.49 -12.58 -7.06
CA THR A 292 -3.36 -13.56 -5.98
C THR A 292 -1.92 -14.01 -5.85
N LEU A 293 -1.48 -14.26 -4.61
CA LEU A 293 -0.18 -14.82 -4.31
C LEU A 293 -0.36 -15.92 -3.26
N GLU A 294 0.18 -17.11 -3.52
CA GLU A 294 0.09 -18.22 -2.58
C GLU A 294 1.47 -18.79 -2.26
N LEU A 295 1.70 -19.12 -0.98
CA LEU A 295 2.92 -19.77 -0.53
C LEU A 295 2.95 -21.20 -1.03
N ILE A 296 3.97 -21.57 -1.83
CA ILE A 296 4.15 -22.92 -2.37
C ILE A 296 5.29 -23.70 -1.68
N ARG A 297 6.23 -22.99 -1.05
CA ARG A 297 7.37 -23.59 -0.35
C ARG A 297 8.01 -22.58 0.60
N TYR A 298 8.51 -23.03 1.76
CA TYR A 298 9.26 -22.17 2.68
C TYR A 298 10.23 -22.98 3.54
N GLU A 299 11.19 -22.28 4.15
CA GLU A 299 12.07 -22.78 5.21
C GLU A 299 12.35 -21.65 6.20
N ILE A 300 12.08 -21.89 7.48
CA ILE A 300 12.37 -20.93 8.55
C ILE A 300 13.59 -21.42 9.33
N THR A 301 14.68 -20.65 9.25
CA THR A 301 15.93 -20.95 9.94
C THR A 301 15.72 -20.83 11.46
N GLY A 302 16.15 -21.85 12.21
CA GLY A 302 16.08 -21.87 13.68
C GLY A 302 14.72 -22.22 14.27
N SER A 303 13.70 -22.47 13.44
CA SER A 303 12.49 -23.15 13.92
C SER A 303 12.86 -24.54 14.44
N PRO A 304 12.39 -24.98 15.62
CA PRO A 304 12.59 -26.36 16.04
C PRO A 304 11.93 -27.24 14.97
N SER A 305 12.76 -27.99 14.21
CA SER A 305 12.24 -29.01 13.31
C SER A 305 11.30 -29.88 14.13
N GLU A 306 10.06 -30.02 13.70
CA GLU A 306 9.20 -31.11 14.23
C GLU A 306 9.96 -32.41 14.02
N ALA A 307 10.55 -32.91 15.11
CA ALA A 307 11.23 -34.18 15.11
C ALA A 307 10.16 -35.22 14.91
N GLU A 308 10.26 -36.00 13.82
CA GLU A 308 9.50 -37.16 13.48
C GLU A 308 9.23 -38.12 14.68
#